data_7467803d84b1e21edbfd1a61c868e209
#
_entry.id   7467803d84b1e21edbfd1a61c868e209
#
_cell.length_a   1.000
_cell.length_b   1.000
_cell.length_c   1.000
_cell.angle_alpha   90.00
_cell.angle_beta   90.00
_cell.angle_gamma   90.00
#
_symmetry.space_group_name_H-M   'P 1'
#
loop_
_entity.id
_entity.type
_entity.pdbx_description
1 polymer ?
#
loop_
_entity_poly.entity_id
_entity_poly.type
_entity_poly.pdbx_seq_one_letter_code
_entity_poly.pdbx_strand_id
1 'polypeptide(L)'
;MTSDSPSIAVSPLDLTDAPAVVVRGRSPMAWVPTLYFAQGLPFFVVAAMATFLLNDLGMANDEVTNWVNNIGWAWVLKPLWSPLLEVVASKKMLVILFQVIGGVTLAGIAMALGVSTNLSIVIGILAFTAFASATHDIASDGLYIASLSHKLQAEFAGWQGAAFNLARLFSKGGLLVFVGHLEKTTTHPIAWSIVFALMAATMGAVALYHVWALPDTRSGNEARTMNDVWSTFAEVVVDFFRKPGIWFAIAFIVLFRISEGQLQSVAPLFLRAARADGGLGLSLSEVGLVYGTGATIAFLLGSVVGGYFTAWLGLRRAMIPLVLGMNVPNLVYWWLSVAHPSSLLTIGASLSVEMFGYGFGCVGIILYIMQVVAVGKFSTAHYALGSGVMQLGLILSGKYSGKLQMAIGYDKFFLWTLACAIPILLMSFMFRRSTPSAAESAAAAAAA
;
A
#
# COMPACT_ATOMS: atom_id res chain seq x y z
N MET A 1 -36.73 48.50 -29.10
CA MET A 1 -35.32 48.45 -28.73
C MET A 1 -35.15 47.23 -27.83
N THR A 2 -34.84 46.10 -28.42
CA THR A 2 -34.65 44.82 -27.80
C THR A 2 -33.14 44.62 -27.60
N SER A 3 -32.67 44.54 -26.38
CA SER A 3 -31.28 44.27 -26.04
C SER A 3 -31.04 42.74 -26.00
N ASP A 4 -30.44 42.23 -27.04
CA ASP A 4 -29.87 40.90 -27.08
C ASP A 4 -28.62 40.85 -26.19
N SER A 5 -28.71 40.09 -25.10
CA SER A 5 -27.56 39.66 -24.30
C SER A 5 -27.02 38.33 -24.89
N PRO A 6 -25.73 38.20 -25.22
CA PRO A 6 -25.21 36.95 -25.71
C PRO A 6 -25.09 35.95 -24.56
N SER A 7 -25.86 34.88 -24.64
CA SER A 7 -25.66 33.69 -23.79
C SER A 7 -24.32 33.03 -24.15
N ILE A 8 -23.34 33.09 -23.25
CA ILE A 8 -22.11 32.30 -23.36
C ILE A 8 -22.49 30.88 -23.05
N ALA A 9 -22.80 30.10 -24.08
CA ALA A 9 -22.86 28.64 -23.98
C ALA A 9 -21.42 28.16 -23.72
N VAL A 10 -21.15 27.76 -22.47
CA VAL A 10 -19.95 27.01 -22.14
C VAL A 10 -20.11 25.64 -22.82
N SER A 11 -19.42 25.48 -23.94
CA SER A 11 -19.27 24.21 -24.63
C SER A 11 -18.72 23.17 -23.63
N PRO A 12 -19.24 21.92 -23.62
CA PRO A 12 -18.62 20.84 -22.84
C PRO A 12 -17.15 20.79 -23.27
N LEU A 13 -16.25 20.77 -22.27
CA LEU A 13 -14.81 20.59 -22.49
C LEU A 13 -14.61 19.45 -23.49
N ASP A 14 -14.20 19.83 -24.67
CA ASP A 14 -13.81 18.93 -25.74
C ASP A 14 -12.53 18.22 -25.26
N LEU A 15 -12.71 17.05 -24.68
CA LEU A 15 -11.63 16.12 -24.29
C LEU A 15 -11.08 15.41 -25.55
N THR A 16 -11.04 16.16 -26.67
CA THR A 16 -10.42 15.67 -27.88
C THR A 16 -8.91 15.67 -27.68
N ASP A 17 -8.40 14.49 -27.46
CA ASP A 17 -7.13 13.92 -27.92
C ASP A 17 -6.00 14.94 -28.14
N ALA A 18 -5.20 15.16 -27.07
CA ALA A 18 -3.79 15.40 -27.33
C ALA A 18 -3.31 14.24 -28.23
N PRO A 19 -2.51 14.48 -29.29
CA PRO A 19 -2.13 13.44 -30.22
C PRO A 19 -1.53 12.28 -29.42
N ALA A 20 -2.24 11.15 -29.44
CA ALA A 20 -1.76 9.92 -28.83
C ALA A 20 -0.39 9.67 -29.47
N VAL A 21 0.66 9.78 -28.66
CA VAL A 21 1.97 9.26 -29.08
C VAL A 21 1.68 7.82 -29.49
N VAL A 22 1.80 7.54 -30.80
CA VAL A 22 1.54 6.20 -31.32
C VAL A 22 2.64 5.30 -30.76
N VAL A 23 2.42 4.82 -29.54
CA VAL A 23 3.29 3.85 -28.92
C VAL A 23 3.08 2.56 -29.69
N ARG A 24 4.05 2.21 -30.53
CA ARG A 24 4.12 0.87 -31.12
C ARG A 24 4.30 -0.13 -29.98
N GLY A 25 3.21 -0.62 -29.42
CA GLY A 25 3.19 -1.50 -28.29
C GLY A 25 2.14 -2.59 -28.44
N ARG A 26 2.29 -3.63 -27.64
CA ARG A 26 1.32 -4.72 -27.53
C ARG A 26 0.06 -4.22 -26.79
N SER A 27 -1.03 -4.96 -26.90
CA SER A 27 -2.25 -4.71 -26.14
C SER A 27 -1.92 -4.46 -24.65
N PRO A 28 -2.50 -3.45 -24.00
CA PRO A 28 -2.31 -3.21 -22.56
C PRO A 28 -2.59 -4.44 -21.70
N MET A 29 -3.53 -5.31 -22.12
CA MET A 29 -3.83 -6.57 -21.42
C MET A 29 -2.62 -7.51 -21.34
N ALA A 30 -1.69 -7.43 -22.27
CA ALA A 30 -0.49 -8.27 -22.28
C ALA A 30 0.54 -7.85 -21.22
N TRP A 31 0.55 -6.59 -20.76
CA TRP A 31 1.61 -6.12 -19.89
C TRP A 31 1.11 -5.46 -18.59
N VAL A 32 -0.05 -4.82 -18.55
CA VAL A 32 -0.53 -4.15 -17.33
C VAL A 32 -0.71 -5.14 -16.17
N PRO A 33 -1.40 -6.29 -16.32
CA PRO A 33 -1.54 -7.22 -15.19
C PRO A 33 -0.20 -7.77 -14.69
N THR A 34 0.70 -8.16 -15.60
CA THR A 34 1.99 -8.73 -15.21
C THR A 34 2.92 -7.67 -14.59
N LEU A 35 2.84 -6.40 -15.04
CA LEU A 35 3.59 -5.28 -14.49
C LEU A 35 3.22 -5.04 -13.02
N TYR A 36 1.92 -4.94 -12.72
CA TYR A 36 1.46 -4.67 -11.35
C TYR A 36 1.54 -5.90 -10.45
N PHE A 37 1.48 -7.10 -10.99
CA PHE A 37 1.84 -8.31 -10.24
C PHE A 37 3.32 -8.28 -9.84
N ALA A 38 4.23 -7.97 -10.76
CA ALA A 38 5.66 -7.83 -10.48
C ALA A 38 5.97 -6.70 -9.49
N GLN A 39 5.21 -5.61 -9.52
CA GLN A 39 5.31 -4.51 -8.56
C GLN A 39 4.92 -4.97 -7.15
N GLY A 40 3.87 -5.77 -7.02
CA GLY A 40 3.40 -6.28 -5.74
C GLY A 40 4.33 -7.30 -5.08
N LEU A 41 5.05 -8.12 -5.85
CA LEU A 41 5.87 -9.20 -5.30
C LEU A 41 6.91 -8.73 -4.28
N PRO A 42 7.90 -7.87 -4.61
CA PRO A 42 8.91 -7.42 -3.65
C PRO A 42 8.31 -6.52 -2.58
N PHE A 43 7.23 -5.80 -2.88
CA PHE A 43 6.49 -5.02 -1.88
C PHE A 43 5.96 -5.92 -0.75
N PHE A 44 5.23 -7.00 -1.08
CA PHE A 44 4.66 -7.89 -0.06
C PHE A 44 5.70 -8.76 0.63
N VAL A 45 6.87 -8.99 0.04
CA VAL A 45 8.01 -9.57 0.74
C VAL A 45 8.37 -8.70 1.95
N VAL A 46 8.58 -7.42 1.74
CA VAL A 46 9.01 -6.52 2.82
C VAL A 46 7.85 -6.17 3.74
N ALA A 47 6.69 -5.83 3.20
CA ALA A 47 5.56 -5.33 3.98
C ALA A 47 4.79 -6.42 4.75
N ALA A 48 4.95 -7.70 4.37
CA ALA A 48 4.18 -8.77 4.98
C ALA A 48 5.02 -10.01 5.37
N MET A 49 5.89 -10.48 4.49
CA MET A 49 6.62 -11.73 4.74
C MET A 49 7.84 -11.53 5.65
N ALA A 50 8.48 -10.35 5.61
CA ALA A 50 9.68 -10.07 6.42
C ALA A 50 9.43 -10.22 7.92
N THR A 51 8.24 -9.87 8.41
CA THR A 51 7.86 -10.05 9.83
C THR A 51 7.93 -11.52 10.22
N PHE A 52 7.37 -12.42 9.43
CA PHE A 52 7.40 -13.86 9.70
C PHE A 52 8.82 -14.42 9.55
N LEU A 53 9.54 -14.05 8.50
CA LEU A 53 10.92 -14.47 8.27
C LEU A 53 11.82 -14.12 9.45
N LEU A 54 11.84 -12.86 9.88
CA LEU A 54 12.73 -12.39 10.95
C LEU A 54 12.35 -13.03 12.30
N ASN A 55 11.06 -13.24 12.54
CA ASN A 55 10.58 -13.94 13.75
C ASN A 55 10.99 -15.42 13.74
N ASP A 56 10.84 -16.14 12.62
CA ASP A 56 11.27 -17.55 12.48
C ASP A 56 12.80 -17.72 12.59
N LEU A 57 13.55 -16.65 12.28
CA LEU A 57 15.02 -16.62 12.50
C LEU A 57 15.40 -16.25 13.95
N GLY A 58 14.41 -16.17 14.87
CA GLY A 58 14.63 -15.97 16.30
C GLY A 58 14.76 -14.52 16.75
N MET A 59 14.40 -13.54 15.90
CA MET A 59 14.42 -12.14 16.28
C MET A 59 13.24 -11.80 17.22
N ALA A 60 13.50 -11.04 18.28
CA ALA A 60 12.47 -10.60 19.22
C ALA A 60 11.46 -9.62 18.58
N ASN A 61 10.24 -9.58 19.13
CA ASN A 61 9.12 -8.82 18.56
C ASN A 61 9.42 -7.32 18.40
N ASP A 62 10.14 -6.73 19.35
CA ASP A 62 10.53 -5.32 19.30
C ASP A 62 11.55 -5.04 18.19
N GLU A 63 12.50 -5.92 17.98
CA GLU A 63 13.47 -5.82 16.88
C GLU A 63 12.81 -6.03 15.52
N VAL A 64 11.93 -7.05 15.40
CA VAL A 64 11.18 -7.33 14.17
C VAL A 64 10.36 -6.09 13.76
N THR A 65 9.55 -5.55 14.69
CA THR A 65 8.71 -4.39 14.38
C THR A 65 9.54 -3.15 14.06
N ASN A 66 10.66 -2.95 14.77
CA ASN A 66 11.57 -1.83 14.49
C ASN A 66 12.20 -1.95 13.09
N TRP A 67 12.77 -3.09 12.74
CA TRP A 67 13.43 -3.28 11.45
C TRP A 67 12.47 -3.24 10.27
N VAL A 68 11.35 -3.97 10.32
CA VAL A 68 10.38 -4.00 9.23
C VAL A 68 9.80 -2.61 8.96
N ASN A 69 9.47 -1.84 10.00
CA ASN A 69 8.99 -0.47 9.83
C ASN A 69 10.10 0.48 9.35
N ASN A 70 11.35 0.32 9.80
CA ASN A 70 12.47 1.13 9.28
C ASN A 70 12.73 0.86 7.79
N ILE A 71 12.65 -0.38 7.34
CA ILE A 71 12.78 -0.72 5.91
C ILE A 71 11.67 -0.06 5.08
N GLY A 72 10.48 0.10 5.66
CA GLY A 72 9.33 0.76 5.04
C GLY A 72 9.55 2.24 4.64
N TRP A 73 10.58 2.92 5.19
CA TRP A 73 10.91 4.29 4.81
C TRP A 73 11.21 4.45 3.32
N ALA A 74 11.59 3.39 2.61
CA ALA A 74 11.81 3.44 1.17
C ALA A 74 10.58 3.98 0.41
N TRP A 75 9.36 3.59 0.80
CA TRP A 75 8.14 4.09 0.14
C TRP A 75 7.72 5.49 0.60
N VAL A 76 8.09 5.92 1.80
CA VAL A 76 7.85 7.30 2.27
C VAL A 76 8.76 8.27 1.54
N LEU A 77 10.02 7.89 1.38
CA LEU A 77 11.05 8.75 0.80
C LEU A 77 11.12 8.70 -0.73
N LYS A 78 10.38 7.77 -1.39
CA LYS A 78 10.40 7.63 -2.85
C LYS A 78 10.20 8.95 -3.63
N PRO A 79 9.40 9.94 -3.18
CA PRO A 79 9.29 11.22 -3.87
C PRO A 79 10.62 11.98 -3.99
N LEU A 80 11.58 11.75 -3.07
CA LEU A 80 12.86 12.47 -3.09
C LEU A 80 13.76 12.10 -4.26
N TRP A 81 13.66 10.86 -4.77
CA TRP A 81 14.45 10.43 -5.93
C TRP A 81 13.62 10.21 -7.20
N SER A 82 12.29 10.30 -7.11
CA SER A 82 11.42 10.17 -8.31
C SER A 82 11.79 11.15 -9.41
N PRO A 83 12.18 12.42 -9.14
CA PRO A 83 12.61 13.34 -10.18
C PRO A 83 13.82 12.85 -10.98
N LEU A 84 14.74 12.11 -10.35
CA LEU A 84 15.91 11.55 -11.05
C LEU A 84 15.51 10.56 -12.14
N LEU A 85 14.39 9.85 -11.95
CA LEU A 85 13.89 8.86 -12.91
C LEU A 85 13.15 9.51 -14.09
N GLU A 86 12.71 10.77 -13.95
CA GLU A 86 12.05 11.51 -15.02
C GLU A 86 13.03 11.88 -16.16
N VAL A 87 14.31 12.04 -15.83
CA VAL A 87 15.36 12.39 -16.82
C VAL A 87 15.80 11.15 -17.63
N VAL A 88 15.49 9.95 -17.17
CA VAL A 88 15.88 8.73 -17.90
C VAL A 88 14.96 8.53 -19.11
N ALA A 89 15.57 8.43 -20.28
CA ALA A 89 14.89 8.42 -21.57
C ALA A 89 13.94 7.23 -21.80
N SER A 90 14.16 6.08 -21.15
CA SER A 90 13.37 4.86 -21.35
C SER A 90 12.78 4.35 -20.05
N LYS A 91 11.47 4.55 -19.86
CA LYS A 91 10.74 4.00 -18.71
C LYS A 91 10.72 2.46 -18.74
N LYS A 92 10.63 1.85 -19.93
CA LYS A 92 10.75 0.40 -20.12
C LYS A 92 12.06 -0.15 -19.55
N MET A 93 13.18 0.50 -19.89
CA MET A 93 14.50 0.07 -19.40
C MET A 93 14.59 0.14 -17.88
N LEU A 94 14.05 1.21 -17.27
CA LEU A 94 14.00 1.35 -15.80
C LEU A 94 13.18 0.21 -15.16
N VAL A 95 11.99 -0.09 -15.69
CA VAL A 95 11.14 -1.17 -15.17
C VAL A 95 11.90 -2.50 -15.20
N ILE A 96 12.48 -2.86 -16.36
CA ILE A 96 13.22 -4.13 -16.50
C ILE A 96 14.45 -4.16 -15.57
N LEU A 97 15.21 -3.06 -15.49
CA LEU A 97 16.37 -2.96 -14.61
C LEU A 97 15.99 -3.23 -13.15
N PHE A 98 14.94 -2.60 -12.65
CA PHE A 98 14.52 -2.78 -11.25
C PHE A 98 13.81 -4.11 -11.00
N GLN A 99 13.25 -4.76 -12.02
CA GLN A 99 12.81 -6.15 -11.92
C GLN A 99 14.00 -7.11 -11.80
N VAL A 100 15.04 -6.91 -12.58
CA VAL A 100 16.28 -7.71 -12.47
C VAL A 100 16.93 -7.49 -11.11
N ILE A 101 17.08 -6.25 -10.67
CA ILE A 101 17.61 -5.92 -9.33
C ILE A 101 16.75 -6.60 -8.25
N GLY A 102 15.42 -6.49 -8.32
CA GLY A 102 14.50 -7.16 -7.41
C GLY A 102 14.68 -8.68 -7.41
N GLY A 103 14.81 -9.30 -8.57
CA GLY A 103 15.10 -10.74 -8.70
C GLY A 103 16.45 -11.12 -8.06
N VAL A 104 17.50 -10.34 -8.32
CA VAL A 104 18.84 -10.55 -7.75
C VAL A 104 18.82 -10.39 -6.22
N THR A 105 18.13 -9.41 -5.68
CA THR A 105 18.04 -9.22 -4.22
C THR A 105 17.27 -10.37 -3.56
N LEU A 106 16.18 -10.85 -4.16
CA LEU A 106 15.45 -12.01 -3.67
C LEU A 106 16.31 -13.29 -3.73
N ALA A 107 17.09 -13.49 -4.80
CA ALA A 107 18.07 -14.56 -4.86
C ALA A 107 19.18 -14.40 -3.80
N GLY A 108 19.62 -13.18 -3.54
CA GLY A 108 20.57 -12.86 -2.48
C GLY A 108 20.07 -13.23 -1.08
N ILE A 109 18.79 -12.97 -0.77
CA ILE A 109 18.17 -13.43 0.47
C ILE A 109 18.14 -14.96 0.53
N ALA A 110 17.73 -15.63 -0.56
CA ALA A 110 17.72 -17.09 -0.63
C ALA A 110 19.11 -17.68 -0.35
N MET A 111 20.16 -17.12 -0.95
CA MET A 111 21.53 -17.54 -0.73
C MET A 111 22.01 -17.28 0.71
N ALA A 112 21.73 -16.10 1.25
CA ALA A 112 22.11 -15.74 2.62
C ALA A 112 21.49 -16.72 3.64
N LEU A 113 20.22 -17.10 3.43
CA LEU A 113 19.52 -18.06 4.30
C LEU A 113 20.04 -19.50 4.12
N GLY A 114 20.45 -19.87 2.92
CA GLY A 114 20.97 -21.21 2.64
C GLY A 114 22.39 -21.46 3.16
N VAL A 115 23.19 -20.39 3.33
CA VAL A 115 24.62 -20.52 3.67
C VAL A 115 24.94 -20.15 5.12
N SER A 116 24.41 -19.05 5.68
CA SER A 116 24.92 -18.54 6.96
C SER A 116 23.90 -17.92 7.91
N THR A 117 22.64 -17.77 7.55
CA THR A 117 21.59 -17.13 8.37
C THR A 117 22.02 -15.85 9.12
N ASN A 118 22.93 -15.08 8.56
CA ASN A 118 23.37 -13.83 9.17
C ASN A 118 22.27 -12.76 9.02
N LEU A 119 21.59 -12.47 10.14
CA LEU A 119 20.46 -11.54 10.19
C LEU A 119 20.78 -10.15 9.63
N SER A 120 22.00 -9.62 9.90
CA SER A 120 22.39 -8.30 9.40
C SER A 120 22.47 -8.25 7.87
N ILE A 121 22.95 -9.35 7.25
CA ILE A 121 23.00 -9.48 5.79
C ILE A 121 21.58 -9.56 5.23
N VAL A 122 20.72 -10.38 5.82
CA VAL A 122 19.31 -10.53 5.39
C VAL A 122 18.58 -9.19 5.48
N ILE A 123 18.70 -8.47 6.59
CA ILE A 123 18.10 -7.14 6.79
C ILE A 123 18.65 -6.13 5.77
N GLY A 124 19.95 -6.12 5.52
CA GLY A 124 20.58 -5.24 4.54
C GLY A 124 20.03 -5.49 3.13
N ILE A 125 19.89 -6.77 2.73
CA ILE A 125 19.32 -7.13 1.43
C ILE A 125 17.82 -6.78 1.39
N LEU A 126 17.04 -7.01 2.45
CA LEU A 126 15.64 -6.60 2.54
C LEU A 126 15.47 -5.09 2.38
N ALA A 127 16.34 -4.29 3.01
CA ALA A 127 16.32 -2.83 2.87
C ALA A 127 16.63 -2.40 1.43
N PHE A 128 17.59 -3.03 0.78
CA PHE A 128 17.89 -2.77 -0.62
C PHE A 128 16.76 -3.25 -1.55
N THR A 129 16.11 -4.38 -1.24
CA THR A 129 14.91 -4.86 -1.93
C THR A 129 13.77 -3.84 -1.84
N ALA A 130 13.57 -3.23 -0.67
CA ALA A 130 12.56 -2.19 -0.47
C ALA A 130 12.84 -0.95 -1.32
N PHE A 131 14.10 -0.48 -1.36
CA PHE A 131 14.51 0.63 -2.22
C PHE A 131 14.30 0.30 -3.70
N ALA A 132 14.71 -0.88 -4.15
CA ALA A 132 14.52 -1.34 -5.53
C ALA A 132 13.01 -1.44 -5.87
N SER A 133 12.21 -1.98 -4.96
CA SER A 133 10.74 -2.07 -5.11
C SER A 133 10.09 -0.70 -5.21
N ALA A 134 10.43 0.25 -4.33
CA ALA A 134 9.91 1.61 -4.38
C ALA A 134 10.29 2.34 -5.68
N THR A 135 11.49 2.07 -6.22
CA THR A 135 11.94 2.63 -7.50
C THR A 135 11.25 1.97 -8.70
N HIS A 136 11.05 0.65 -8.63
CA HIS A 136 10.26 -0.08 -9.63
C HIS A 136 8.81 0.43 -9.68
N ASP A 137 8.20 0.72 -8.53
CA ASP A 137 6.87 1.31 -8.39
C ASP A 137 6.75 2.62 -9.18
N ILE A 138 7.69 3.57 -8.97
CA ILE A 138 7.75 4.84 -9.72
C ILE A 138 7.90 4.59 -11.22
N ALA A 139 8.80 3.69 -11.61
CA ALA A 139 9.05 3.39 -13.02
C ALA A 139 7.83 2.75 -13.71
N SER A 140 7.12 1.86 -13.00
CA SER A 140 5.93 1.16 -13.49
C SER A 140 4.76 2.12 -13.69
N ASP A 141 4.49 2.98 -12.71
CA ASP A 141 3.46 4.01 -12.81
C ASP A 141 3.79 5.02 -13.92
N GLY A 142 5.06 5.43 -14.02
CA GLY A 142 5.55 6.31 -15.09
C GLY A 142 5.37 5.69 -16.48
N LEU A 143 5.64 4.38 -16.64
CA LEU A 143 5.42 3.66 -17.89
C LEU A 143 3.92 3.57 -18.24
N TYR A 144 3.07 3.25 -17.24
CA TYR A 144 1.63 3.15 -17.40
C TYR A 144 1.04 4.49 -17.89
N ILE A 145 1.39 5.58 -17.22
CA ILE A 145 0.90 6.92 -17.57
C ILE A 145 1.40 7.35 -18.96
N ALA A 146 2.68 7.10 -19.27
CA ALA A 146 3.27 7.52 -20.55
C ALA A 146 2.78 6.68 -21.75
N SER A 147 2.31 5.44 -21.52
CA SER A 147 1.95 4.50 -22.59
C SER A 147 0.46 4.46 -22.90
N LEU A 148 -0.40 4.94 -22.01
CA LEU A 148 -1.85 4.81 -22.12
C LEU A 148 -2.54 6.17 -22.18
N SER A 149 -3.53 6.32 -23.08
CA SER A 149 -4.45 7.46 -23.06
C SER A 149 -5.29 7.47 -21.78
N HIS A 150 -5.82 8.61 -21.38
CA HIS A 150 -6.67 8.73 -20.18
C HIS A 150 -7.82 7.71 -20.16
N LYS A 151 -8.43 7.43 -21.33
CA LYS A 151 -9.47 6.43 -21.48
C LYS A 151 -8.95 5.02 -21.13
N LEU A 152 -7.81 4.61 -21.71
CA LEU A 152 -7.20 3.31 -21.44
C LEU A 152 -6.70 3.20 -19.99
N GLN A 153 -6.16 4.29 -19.42
CA GLN A 153 -5.80 4.31 -18.00
C GLN A 153 -7.01 3.99 -17.11
N ALA A 154 -8.16 4.59 -17.40
CA ALA A 154 -9.41 4.31 -16.66
C ALA A 154 -9.89 2.86 -16.86
N GLU A 155 -9.85 2.34 -18.09
CA GLU A 155 -10.24 0.96 -18.39
C GLU A 155 -9.35 -0.07 -17.68
N PHE A 156 -8.05 0.18 -17.60
CA PHE A 156 -7.08 -0.75 -17.01
C PHE A 156 -6.80 -0.54 -15.52
N ALA A 157 -7.35 0.50 -14.88
CA ALA A 157 -7.17 0.74 -13.44
C ALA A 157 -7.66 -0.44 -12.57
N GLY A 158 -8.75 -1.09 -12.97
CA GLY A 158 -9.24 -2.30 -12.30
C GLY A 158 -8.27 -3.48 -12.40
N TRP A 159 -7.64 -3.69 -13.55
CA TRP A 159 -6.64 -4.73 -13.76
C TRP A 159 -5.34 -4.46 -12.98
N GLN A 160 -4.94 -3.21 -12.87
CA GLN A 160 -3.83 -2.75 -12.03
C GLN A 160 -4.04 -3.19 -10.58
N GLY A 161 -5.18 -2.80 -9.99
CA GLY A 161 -5.51 -3.16 -8.61
C GLY A 161 -5.68 -4.67 -8.40
N ALA A 162 -6.33 -5.37 -9.33
CA ALA A 162 -6.53 -6.81 -9.26
C ALA A 162 -5.19 -7.56 -9.29
N ALA A 163 -4.28 -7.20 -10.19
CA ALA A 163 -2.98 -7.85 -10.33
C ALA A 163 -2.06 -7.59 -9.11
N PHE A 164 -2.07 -6.36 -8.57
CA PHE A 164 -1.35 -6.05 -7.33
C PHE A 164 -1.87 -6.88 -6.15
N ASN A 165 -3.19 -7.02 -6.02
CA ASN A 165 -3.79 -7.86 -4.97
C ASN A 165 -3.60 -9.36 -5.22
N LEU A 166 -3.47 -9.80 -6.47
CA LEU A 166 -3.08 -11.17 -6.79
C LEU A 166 -1.65 -11.45 -6.28
N ALA A 167 -0.71 -10.50 -6.43
CA ALA A 167 0.62 -10.62 -5.82
C ALA A 167 0.55 -10.70 -4.28
N ARG A 168 -0.37 -9.97 -3.65
CA ARG A 168 -0.63 -10.07 -2.20
C ARG A 168 -1.09 -11.48 -1.80
N LEU A 169 -2.10 -12.03 -2.51
CA LEU A 169 -2.59 -13.39 -2.27
C LEU A 169 -1.51 -14.43 -2.52
N PHE A 170 -0.74 -14.28 -3.57
CA PHE A 170 0.37 -15.17 -3.89
C PHE A 170 1.43 -15.15 -2.79
N SER A 171 1.92 -13.97 -2.38
CA SER A 171 2.99 -13.82 -1.40
C SER A 171 2.50 -14.17 0.02
N LYS A 172 1.48 -13.49 0.51
CA LYS A 172 1.00 -13.61 1.89
C LYS A 172 0.13 -14.85 2.12
N GLY A 173 -0.58 -15.31 1.10
CA GLY A 173 -1.39 -16.53 1.12
C GLY A 173 -0.57 -17.75 0.70
N GLY A 174 -0.37 -17.91 -0.61
CA GLY A 174 0.21 -19.12 -1.19
C GLY A 174 1.64 -19.43 -0.71
N LEU A 175 2.53 -18.45 -0.74
CA LEU A 175 3.93 -18.68 -0.37
C LEU A 175 4.11 -18.92 1.13
N LEU A 176 3.36 -18.27 2.02
CA LEU A 176 3.41 -18.60 3.45
C LEU A 176 2.89 -20.00 3.74
N VAL A 177 1.82 -20.44 3.06
CA VAL A 177 1.36 -21.84 3.14
C VAL A 177 2.47 -22.79 2.69
N PHE A 178 3.18 -22.45 1.63
CA PHE A 178 4.26 -23.26 1.10
C PHE A 178 5.48 -23.30 2.04
N VAL A 179 5.90 -22.17 2.64
CA VAL A 179 6.91 -22.16 3.70
C VAL A 179 6.52 -23.11 4.83
N GLY A 180 5.32 -22.95 5.39
CA GLY A 180 4.87 -23.80 6.50
C GLY A 180 4.69 -25.27 6.13
N HIS A 181 4.55 -25.62 4.83
CA HIS A 181 4.61 -27.01 4.38
C HIS A 181 6.06 -27.53 4.35
N LEU A 182 6.99 -26.71 3.85
CA LEU A 182 8.41 -27.07 3.80
C LEU A 182 9.01 -27.23 5.19
N GLU A 183 8.60 -26.46 6.17
CA GLU A 183 9.05 -26.52 7.57
C GLU A 183 8.76 -27.88 8.23
N LYS A 184 7.84 -28.67 7.70
CA LYS A 184 7.59 -30.03 8.20
C LYS A 184 8.72 -31.01 7.89
N THR A 185 9.53 -30.71 6.88
CA THR A 185 10.59 -31.59 6.38
C THR A 185 11.96 -30.95 6.32
N THR A 186 12.03 -29.61 6.51
CA THR A 186 13.28 -28.84 6.45
C THR A 186 13.37 -27.85 7.63
N THR A 187 14.51 -27.20 7.78
CA THR A 187 14.69 -26.11 8.75
C THR A 187 14.07 -24.81 8.25
N HIS A 188 13.70 -23.90 9.17
CA HIS A 188 13.17 -22.57 8.82
C HIS A 188 14.03 -21.83 7.76
N PRO A 189 15.38 -21.71 7.92
CA PRO A 189 16.19 -21.02 6.91
C PRO A 189 16.12 -21.66 5.53
N ILE A 190 16.09 -22.99 5.43
CA ILE A 190 16.02 -23.71 4.15
C ILE A 190 14.64 -23.54 3.52
N ALA A 191 13.56 -23.63 4.29
CA ALA A 191 12.19 -23.41 3.80
C ALA A 191 12.05 -22.00 3.19
N TRP A 192 12.51 -20.99 3.90
CA TRP A 192 12.51 -19.62 3.43
C TRP A 192 13.43 -19.40 2.22
N SER A 193 14.64 -20.04 2.21
CA SER A 193 15.55 -19.97 1.07
C SER A 193 14.90 -20.48 -0.22
N ILE A 194 14.21 -21.62 -0.19
CA ILE A 194 13.49 -22.17 -1.33
C ILE A 194 12.40 -21.21 -1.83
N VAL A 195 11.64 -20.62 -0.92
CA VAL A 195 10.57 -19.70 -1.28
C VAL A 195 11.12 -18.41 -1.89
N PHE A 196 12.19 -17.86 -1.35
CA PHE A 196 12.85 -16.67 -1.93
C PHE A 196 13.49 -16.98 -3.29
N ALA A 197 14.04 -18.18 -3.48
CA ALA A 197 14.55 -18.62 -4.80
C ALA A 197 13.41 -18.74 -5.83
N LEU A 198 12.24 -19.27 -5.43
CA LEU A 198 11.05 -19.32 -6.29
C LEU A 198 10.57 -17.90 -6.67
N MET A 199 10.55 -16.98 -5.72
CA MET A 199 10.18 -15.57 -5.99
C MET A 199 11.19 -14.90 -6.91
N ALA A 200 12.49 -15.14 -6.73
CA ALA A 200 13.54 -14.64 -7.61
C ALA A 200 13.37 -15.17 -9.04
N ALA A 201 13.11 -16.47 -9.20
CA ALA A 201 12.83 -17.10 -10.48
C ALA A 201 11.57 -16.49 -11.14
N THR A 202 10.50 -16.29 -10.36
CA THR A 202 9.27 -15.64 -10.84
C THR A 202 9.55 -14.24 -11.34
N MET A 203 10.31 -13.44 -10.56
CA MET A 203 10.67 -12.07 -10.94
C MET A 203 11.54 -12.05 -12.19
N GLY A 204 12.52 -12.97 -12.32
CA GLY A 204 13.36 -13.14 -13.50
C GLY A 204 12.54 -13.53 -14.74
N ALA A 205 11.60 -14.46 -14.61
CA ALA A 205 10.71 -14.86 -15.70
C ALA A 205 9.82 -13.70 -16.19
N VAL A 206 9.29 -12.91 -15.24
CA VAL A 206 8.48 -11.73 -15.57
C VAL A 206 9.36 -10.64 -16.20
N ALA A 207 10.57 -10.42 -15.72
CA ALA A 207 11.52 -9.46 -16.33
C ALA A 207 11.84 -9.87 -17.79
N LEU A 208 12.11 -11.14 -18.02
CA LEU A 208 12.35 -11.67 -19.37
C LEU A 208 11.12 -11.49 -20.28
N TYR A 209 9.93 -11.80 -19.78
CA TYR A 209 8.68 -11.55 -20.49
C TYR A 209 8.50 -10.07 -20.83
N HIS A 210 8.84 -9.17 -19.91
CA HIS A 210 8.70 -7.72 -20.07
C HIS A 210 9.68 -7.11 -21.08
N VAL A 211 10.81 -7.74 -21.36
CA VAL A 211 11.66 -7.33 -22.50
C VAL A 211 10.85 -7.30 -23.80
N TRP A 212 9.95 -8.27 -23.95
CA TRP A 212 9.08 -8.42 -25.12
C TRP A 212 7.73 -7.70 -24.98
N ALA A 213 7.09 -7.73 -23.80
CA ALA A 213 5.70 -7.31 -23.63
C ALA A 213 5.56 -5.80 -23.43
N LEU A 214 6.50 -5.15 -22.74
CA LEU A 214 6.39 -3.74 -22.42
C LEU A 214 6.52 -2.84 -23.64
N PRO A 215 5.69 -1.76 -23.70
CA PRO A 215 5.79 -0.78 -24.76
C PRO A 215 7.12 0.00 -24.69
N ASP A 216 7.65 0.36 -25.83
CA ASP A 216 8.84 1.21 -25.89
C ASP A 216 8.43 2.67 -25.90
N THR A 217 8.53 3.30 -24.74
CA THR A 217 8.29 4.74 -24.57
C THR A 217 9.61 5.48 -24.72
N ARG A 218 9.99 5.80 -25.95
CA ARG A 218 11.01 6.82 -26.17
C ARG A 218 10.34 8.17 -26.01
N SER A 219 10.73 8.89 -24.99
CA SER A 219 10.23 10.25 -24.77
C SER A 219 10.57 11.11 -25.98
N GLY A 220 9.57 11.45 -26.77
CA GLY A 220 9.67 12.51 -27.77
C GLY A 220 9.62 13.91 -27.16
N ASN A 221 9.53 13.99 -25.85
CA ASN A 221 9.56 15.26 -25.14
C ASN A 221 11.00 15.78 -25.09
N GLU A 222 11.14 17.07 -25.38
CA GLU A 222 12.33 17.86 -25.13
C GLU A 222 12.96 17.44 -23.81
N ALA A 223 14.25 17.10 -23.83
CA ALA A 223 14.95 16.63 -22.66
C ALA A 223 14.83 17.67 -21.54
N ARG A 224 13.95 17.40 -20.57
CA ARG A 224 13.86 18.22 -19.37
C ARG A 224 15.22 18.22 -18.71
N THR A 225 15.73 19.41 -18.42
CA THR A 225 16.98 19.50 -17.67
C THR A 225 16.72 19.06 -16.22
N MET A 226 17.73 18.53 -15.56
CA MET A 226 17.64 18.18 -14.13
C MET A 226 17.16 19.39 -13.30
N ASN A 227 17.56 20.59 -13.67
CA ASN A 227 17.16 21.82 -13.00
C ASN A 227 15.64 22.09 -13.12
N ASP A 228 15.06 21.87 -14.31
CA ASP A 228 13.62 22.04 -14.53
C ASP A 228 12.80 21.05 -13.70
N VAL A 229 13.30 19.83 -13.57
CA VAL A 229 12.64 18.77 -12.78
C VAL A 229 12.67 19.12 -11.29
N TRP A 230 13.82 19.57 -10.76
CA TRP A 230 13.94 19.97 -9.36
C TRP A 230 13.17 21.24 -9.03
N SER A 231 13.13 22.22 -9.92
CA SER A 231 12.33 23.45 -9.72
C SER A 231 10.83 23.13 -9.67
N THR A 232 10.35 22.27 -10.58
CA THR A 232 8.95 21.80 -10.56
C THR A 232 8.64 21.01 -9.29
N PHE A 233 9.54 20.12 -8.87
CA PHE A 233 9.38 19.37 -7.63
C PHE A 233 9.29 20.30 -6.41
N ALA A 234 10.18 21.30 -6.33
CA ALA A 234 10.16 22.28 -5.25
C ALA A 234 8.84 23.07 -5.22
N GLU A 235 8.35 23.51 -6.40
CA GLU A 235 7.05 24.19 -6.53
C GLU A 235 5.91 23.31 -6.00
N VAL A 236 5.86 22.05 -6.39
CA VAL A 236 4.86 21.07 -5.94
C VAL A 236 4.86 20.91 -4.42
N VAL A 237 6.04 20.74 -3.82
CA VAL A 237 6.19 20.57 -2.36
C VAL A 237 5.77 21.84 -1.62
N VAL A 238 6.21 23.00 -2.09
CA VAL A 238 5.86 24.28 -1.47
C VAL A 238 4.35 24.53 -1.58
N ASP A 239 3.74 24.27 -2.74
CA ASP A 239 2.29 24.42 -2.93
C ASP A 239 1.50 23.48 -2.01
N PHE A 240 1.96 22.23 -1.84
CA PHE A 240 1.36 21.27 -0.92
C PHE A 240 1.29 21.82 0.51
N PHE A 241 2.42 22.30 1.05
CA PHE A 241 2.48 22.79 2.42
C PHE A 241 1.84 24.18 2.63
N ARG A 242 1.59 24.93 1.56
CA ARG A 242 0.87 26.22 1.60
C ARG A 242 -0.65 26.08 1.54
N LYS A 243 -1.18 24.90 1.29
CA LYS A 243 -2.65 24.70 1.22
C LYS A 243 -3.33 25.06 2.55
N PRO A 244 -4.47 25.76 2.51
CA PRO A 244 -5.26 26.03 3.71
C PRO A 244 -5.65 24.73 4.40
N GLY A 245 -5.40 24.65 5.72
CA GLY A 245 -5.75 23.46 6.52
C GLY A 245 -4.87 22.24 6.32
N ILE A 246 -3.74 22.33 5.62
CA ILE A 246 -2.86 21.18 5.31
C ILE A 246 -2.36 20.48 6.59
N TRP A 247 -2.07 21.22 7.64
CA TRP A 247 -1.60 20.64 8.90
C TRP A 247 -2.68 19.83 9.62
N PHE A 248 -3.95 20.27 9.52
CA PHE A 248 -5.08 19.46 9.96
C PHE A 248 -5.21 18.19 9.13
N ALA A 249 -5.05 18.30 7.81
CA ALA A 249 -5.11 17.16 6.91
C ALA A 249 -3.97 16.15 7.17
N ILE A 250 -2.74 16.62 7.39
CA ILE A 250 -1.60 15.77 7.76
C ILE A 250 -1.86 15.05 9.09
N ALA A 251 -2.32 15.77 10.10
CA ALA A 251 -2.66 15.19 11.39
C ALA A 251 -3.79 14.16 11.25
N PHE A 252 -4.82 14.45 10.45
CA PHE A 252 -5.92 13.54 10.16
C PHE A 252 -5.42 12.25 9.50
N ILE A 253 -4.57 12.36 8.47
CA ILE A 253 -4.01 11.21 7.76
C ILE A 253 -3.16 10.35 8.69
N VAL A 254 -2.27 10.96 9.47
CA VAL A 254 -1.40 10.25 10.42
C VAL A 254 -2.22 9.54 11.50
N LEU A 255 -3.16 10.24 12.14
CA LEU A 255 -4.01 9.67 13.18
C LEU A 255 -4.92 8.56 12.65
N PHE A 256 -5.35 8.66 11.38
CA PHE A 256 -6.13 7.59 10.73
C PHE A 256 -5.38 6.26 10.68
N ARG A 257 -4.05 6.31 10.63
CA ARG A 257 -3.20 5.13 10.49
C ARG A 257 -2.56 4.63 11.79
N ILE A 258 -2.66 5.38 12.90
CA ILE A 258 -1.96 5.05 14.16
C ILE A 258 -2.40 3.70 14.74
N SER A 259 -3.69 3.45 14.84
CA SER A 259 -4.22 2.17 15.36
C SER A 259 -3.78 1.01 14.46
N GLU A 260 -3.97 1.18 13.18
CA GLU A 260 -3.72 0.15 12.17
C GLU A 260 -2.23 -0.18 12.02
N GLY A 261 -1.34 0.81 12.03
CA GLY A 261 0.10 0.57 11.91
C GLY A 261 0.65 -0.26 13.07
N GLN A 262 0.13 -0.04 14.28
CA GLN A 262 0.47 -0.86 15.45
C GLN A 262 -0.09 -2.28 15.30
N LEU A 263 -1.36 -2.40 14.91
CA LEU A 263 -2.02 -3.68 14.74
C LEU A 263 -1.34 -4.54 13.66
N GLN A 264 -1.10 -3.98 12.47
CA GLN A 264 -0.43 -4.71 11.38
C GLN A 264 0.98 -5.17 11.74
N SER A 265 1.69 -4.44 12.60
CA SER A 265 3.04 -4.81 13.03
C SER A 265 3.03 -5.97 14.04
N VAL A 266 2.04 -6.07 14.92
CA VAL A 266 1.99 -7.04 16.02
C VAL A 266 1.08 -8.24 15.73
N ALA A 267 0.02 -8.07 14.95
CA ALA A 267 -0.90 -9.18 14.65
C ALA A 267 -0.21 -10.43 14.05
N PRO A 268 0.73 -10.31 13.09
CA PRO A 268 1.47 -11.48 12.60
C PRO A 268 2.23 -12.22 13.69
N LEU A 269 2.86 -11.47 14.61
CA LEU A 269 3.61 -12.03 15.74
C LEU A 269 2.68 -12.72 16.73
N PHE A 270 1.53 -12.14 17.04
CA PHE A 270 0.49 -12.74 17.88
C PHE A 270 -0.03 -14.08 17.33
N LEU A 271 -0.26 -14.14 16.02
CA LEU A 271 -0.73 -15.38 15.38
C LEU A 271 0.28 -16.52 15.53
N ARG A 272 1.58 -16.21 15.51
CA ARG A 272 2.70 -17.16 15.56
C ARG A 272 3.14 -17.50 16.98
N ALA A 273 3.14 -16.53 17.90
CA ALA A 273 3.63 -16.69 19.26
C ALA A 273 2.95 -17.90 19.95
N ALA A 274 3.72 -18.62 20.75
CA ALA A 274 3.22 -19.78 21.47
C ALA A 274 2.05 -19.41 22.40
N ARG A 275 1.12 -20.32 22.62
CA ARG A 275 -0.02 -20.08 23.53
C ARG A 275 0.43 -19.77 24.96
N ALA A 276 1.54 -20.37 25.38
CA ALA A 276 2.17 -20.09 26.69
C ALA A 276 2.65 -18.63 26.81
N ASP A 277 2.99 -18.00 25.68
CA ASP A 277 3.43 -16.61 25.60
C ASP A 277 2.26 -15.65 25.25
N GLY A 278 1.02 -16.12 25.33
CA GLY A 278 -0.19 -15.34 25.08
C GLY A 278 -0.57 -15.22 23.60
N GLY A 279 0.11 -15.94 22.69
CA GLY A 279 -0.22 -15.99 21.26
C GLY A 279 -1.21 -17.09 20.89
N LEU A 280 -1.47 -17.28 19.60
CA LEU A 280 -2.38 -18.33 19.09
C LEU A 280 -1.65 -19.63 18.69
N GLY A 281 -0.34 -19.63 18.54
CA GLY A 281 0.48 -20.78 18.21
C GLY A 281 0.20 -21.38 16.83
N LEU A 282 -0.19 -20.56 15.86
CA LEU A 282 -0.50 -21.03 14.50
C LEU A 282 0.78 -21.34 13.72
N SER A 283 0.77 -22.41 12.95
CA SER A 283 1.78 -22.68 11.93
C SER A 283 1.72 -21.65 10.79
N LEU A 284 2.81 -21.49 10.04
CA LEU A 284 2.80 -20.59 8.88
C LEU A 284 1.78 -21.00 7.82
N SER A 285 1.52 -22.30 7.65
CA SER A 285 0.46 -22.78 6.75
C SER A 285 -0.92 -22.31 7.19
N GLU A 286 -1.23 -22.37 8.47
CA GLU A 286 -2.50 -21.89 9.02
C GLU A 286 -2.61 -20.37 8.90
N VAL A 287 -1.54 -19.63 9.22
CA VAL A 287 -1.49 -18.17 9.03
C VAL A 287 -1.69 -17.80 7.57
N GLY A 288 -1.01 -18.46 6.64
CA GLY A 288 -1.16 -18.23 5.20
C GLY A 288 -2.59 -18.47 4.72
N LEU A 289 -3.27 -19.48 5.27
CA LEU A 289 -4.66 -19.78 4.92
C LEU A 289 -5.62 -18.74 5.49
N VAL A 290 -5.59 -18.48 6.81
CA VAL A 290 -6.61 -17.63 7.45
C VAL A 290 -6.32 -16.15 7.31
N TYR A 291 -5.06 -15.71 7.51
CA TYR A 291 -4.66 -14.30 7.48
C TYR A 291 -4.15 -13.89 6.09
N GLY A 292 -3.43 -14.77 5.39
CA GLY A 292 -2.94 -14.52 4.03
C GLY A 292 -4.04 -14.56 2.99
N THR A 293 -4.86 -15.61 2.99
CA THR A 293 -5.88 -15.84 1.94
C THR A 293 -7.25 -15.33 2.38
N GLY A 294 -7.84 -15.93 3.42
CA GLY A 294 -9.21 -15.60 3.85
C GLY A 294 -9.41 -14.13 4.20
N ALA A 295 -8.54 -13.61 5.04
CA ALA A 295 -8.58 -12.21 5.45
C ALA A 295 -8.30 -11.24 4.28
N THR A 296 -7.44 -11.60 3.31
CA THR A 296 -7.21 -10.76 2.12
C THR A 296 -8.46 -10.68 1.23
N ILE A 297 -9.17 -11.79 1.05
CA ILE A 297 -10.45 -11.78 0.31
C ILE A 297 -11.47 -10.91 1.04
N ALA A 298 -11.58 -11.04 2.36
CA ALA A 298 -12.46 -10.20 3.17
C ALA A 298 -12.11 -8.70 3.06
N PHE A 299 -10.82 -8.34 3.07
CA PHE A 299 -10.35 -6.98 2.84
C PHE A 299 -10.81 -6.43 1.47
N LEU A 300 -10.69 -7.20 0.41
CA LEU A 300 -11.11 -6.80 -0.93
C LEU A 300 -12.62 -6.54 -0.98
N LEU A 301 -13.41 -7.45 -0.41
CA LEU A 301 -14.87 -7.30 -0.32
C LEU A 301 -15.24 -6.06 0.50
N GLY A 302 -14.57 -5.85 1.64
CA GLY A 302 -14.77 -4.67 2.47
C GLY A 302 -14.46 -3.38 1.72
N SER A 303 -13.38 -3.34 0.95
CA SER A 303 -12.99 -2.17 0.15
C SER A 303 -14.02 -1.84 -0.94
N VAL A 304 -14.57 -2.85 -1.61
CA VAL A 304 -15.63 -2.67 -2.61
C VAL A 304 -16.89 -2.12 -1.95
N VAL A 305 -17.33 -2.72 -0.84
CA VAL A 305 -18.51 -2.27 -0.09
C VAL A 305 -18.30 -0.85 0.44
N GLY A 306 -17.13 -0.53 0.99
CA GLY A 306 -16.77 0.81 1.46
C GLY A 306 -16.80 1.86 0.36
N GLY A 307 -16.36 1.50 -0.84
CA GLY A 307 -16.43 2.35 -2.03
C GLY A 307 -17.88 2.70 -2.42
N TYR A 308 -18.74 1.69 -2.57
CA TYR A 308 -20.15 1.91 -2.88
C TYR A 308 -20.89 2.66 -1.76
N PHE A 309 -20.61 2.32 -0.50
CA PHE A 309 -21.17 3.03 0.66
C PHE A 309 -20.79 4.51 0.65
N THR A 310 -19.54 4.82 0.35
CA THR A 310 -19.08 6.21 0.29
C THR A 310 -19.67 6.95 -0.92
N ALA A 311 -19.78 6.28 -2.06
CA ALA A 311 -20.42 6.86 -3.24
C ALA A 311 -21.90 7.20 -2.99
N TRP A 312 -22.61 6.33 -2.25
CA TRP A 312 -24.01 6.56 -1.91
C TRP A 312 -24.20 7.67 -0.89
N LEU A 313 -23.40 7.72 0.17
CA LEU A 313 -23.61 8.63 1.31
C LEU A 313 -22.86 9.97 1.17
N GLY A 314 -21.84 10.01 0.32
CA GLY A 314 -20.83 11.08 0.22
C GLY A 314 -19.77 10.98 1.32
N LEU A 315 -18.52 11.34 0.98
CA LEU A 315 -17.34 11.18 1.87
C LEU A 315 -17.55 11.81 3.26
N ARG A 316 -18.13 13.00 3.32
CA ARG A 316 -18.37 13.73 4.58
C ARG A 316 -19.25 12.96 5.56
N ARG A 317 -20.32 12.34 5.08
CA ARG A 317 -21.25 11.56 5.92
C ARG A 317 -20.73 10.17 6.19
N ALA A 318 -20.02 9.58 5.23
CA ALA A 318 -19.45 8.25 5.32
C ALA A 318 -18.24 8.18 6.26
N MET A 319 -17.52 9.28 6.52
CA MET A 319 -16.24 9.28 7.24
C MET A 319 -16.33 8.63 8.62
N ILE A 320 -17.32 8.99 9.43
CA ILE A 320 -17.48 8.41 10.78
C ILE A 320 -17.76 6.90 10.71
N PRO A 321 -18.76 6.41 9.92
CA PRO A 321 -18.96 4.98 9.71
C PRO A 321 -17.71 4.25 9.19
N LEU A 322 -16.91 4.87 8.29
CA LEU A 322 -15.69 4.27 7.76
C LEU A 322 -14.62 4.14 8.87
N VAL A 323 -14.43 5.17 9.69
CA VAL A 323 -13.50 5.12 10.83
C VAL A 323 -13.94 4.08 11.87
N LEU A 324 -15.22 4.00 12.17
CA LEU A 324 -15.76 2.98 13.08
C LEU A 324 -15.63 1.59 12.48
N GLY A 325 -15.99 1.42 11.21
CA GLY A 325 -15.86 0.14 10.49
C GLY A 325 -14.43 -0.38 10.44
N MET A 326 -13.44 0.51 10.38
CA MET A 326 -12.03 0.15 10.40
C MET A 326 -11.53 -0.24 11.79
N ASN A 327 -11.98 0.45 12.84
CA ASN A 327 -11.34 0.33 14.16
C ASN A 327 -12.13 -0.56 15.14
N VAL A 328 -13.47 -0.60 15.07
CA VAL A 328 -14.27 -1.42 15.99
C VAL A 328 -13.99 -2.92 15.81
N PRO A 329 -13.85 -3.47 14.59
CA PRO A 329 -13.50 -4.87 14.41
C PRO A 329 -12.16 -5.28 15.02
N ASN A 330 -11.24 -4.35 15.31
CA ASN A 330 -9.98 -4.63 16.00
C ASN A 330 -10.20 -5.26 17.41
N LEU A 331 -11.41 -5.12 17.98
CA LEU A 331 -11.84 -5.88 19.17
C LEU A 331 -11.68 -7.38 19.03
N VAL A 332 -11.70 -7.88 17.81
CA VAL A 332 -11.46 -9.30 17.51
C VAL A 332 -10.11 -9.76 18.02
N TYR A 333 -9.05 -8.96 17.86
CA TYR A 333 -7.72 -9.34 18.35
C TYR A 333 -7.65 -9.39 19.86
N TRP A 334 -8.30 -8.43 20.55
CA TRP A 334 -8.43 -8.50 22.00
C TRP A 334 -9.17 -9.77 22.43
N TRP A 335 -10.32 -10.06 21.80
CA TRP A 335 -11.08 -11.27 22.10
C TRP A 335 -10.26 -12.54 21.84
N LEU A 336 -9.54 -12.63 20.73
CA LEU A 336 -8.66 -13.76 20.40
C LEU A 336 -7.55 -13.92 21.43
N SER A 337 -6.99 -12.83 21.96
CA SER A 337 -5.91 -12.87 22.96
C SER A 337 -6.38 -13.27 24.36
N VAL A 338 -7.68 -13.17 24.65
CA VAL A 338 -8.26 -13.60 25.94
C VAL A 338 -8.89 -15.00 25.82
N ALA A 339 -9.63 -15.24 24.74
CA ALA A 339 -10.38 -16.47 24.55
C ALA A 339 -9.52 -17.66 24.06
N HIS A 340 -8.39 -17.40 23.39
CA HIS A 340 -7.48 -18.38 22.80
C HIS A 340 -8.19 -19.57 22.12
N PRO A 341 -9.13 -19.34 21.16
CA PRO A 341 -9.85 -20.45 20.53
C PRO A 341 -8.89 -21.39 19.81
N SER A 342 -9.23 -22.69 19.80
CA SER A 342 -8.45 -23.72 19.10
C SER A 342 -8.91 -23.95 17.66
N SER A 343 -10.14 -23.54 17.33
CA SER A 343 -10.74 -23.74 16.02
C SER A 343 -10.14 -22.76 15.00
N LEU A 344 -9.48 -23.28 13.98
CA LEU A 344 -8.94 -22.49 12.88
C LEU A 344 -10.04 -21.72 12.13
N LEU A 345 -11.24 -22.32 12.01
CA LEU A 345 -12.39 -21.66 11.40
C LEU A 345 -12.83 -20.43 12.20
N THR A 346 -12.87 -20.54 13.53
CA THR A 346 -13.20 -19.42 14.42
C THR A 346 -12.19 -18.30 14.30
N ILE A 347 -10.90 -18.63 14.31
CA ILE A 347 -9.82 -17.66 14.14
C ILE A 347 -9.92 -16.98 12.76
N GLY A 348 -10.09 -17.78 11.70
CA GLY A 348 -10.19 -17.27 10.33
C GLY A 348 -11.41 -16.39 10.10
N ALA A 349 -12.57 -16.76 10.63
CA ALA A 349 -13.77 -15.94 10.57
C ALA A 349 -13.58 -14.60 11.30
N SER A 350 -12.97 -14.63 12.49
CA SER A 350 -12.67 -13.44 13.27
C SER A 350 -11.71 -12.47 12.53
N LEU A 351 -10.62 -13.00 11.99
CA LEU A 351 -9.67 -12.21 11.19
C LEU A 351 -10.32 -11.67 9.91
N SER A 352 -11.26 -12.42 9.32
CA SER A 352 -12.00 -11.97 8.14
C SER A 352 -12.94 -10.80 8.46
N VAL A 353 -13.57 -10.79 9.63
CA VAL A 353 -14.40 -9.66 10.09
C VAL A 353 -13.56 -8.40 10.26
N GLU A 354 -12.40 -8.52 10.90
CA GLU A 354 -11.49 -7.39 11.09
C GLU A 354 -10.97 -6.87 9.75
N MET A 355 -10.48 -7.76 8.89
CA MET A 355 -9.94 -7.36 7.58
C MET A 355 -11.00 -6.81 6.62
N PHE A 356 -12.24 -7.28 6.71
CA PHE A 356 -13.36 -6.65 6.01
C PHE A 356 -13.56 -5.20 6.50
N GLY A 357 -13.57 -4.99 7.81
CA GLY A 357 -13.68 -3.66 8.42
C GLY A 357 -12.51 -2.74 8.02
N TYR A 358 -11.29 -3.27 8.01
CA TYR A 358 -10.12 -2.56 7.53
C TYR A 358 -10.26 -2.14 6.05
N GLY A 359 -10.66 -3.06 5.18
CA GLY A 359 -10.91 -2.76 3.77
C GLY A 359 -12.01 -1.70 3.59
N PHE A 360 -13.13 -1.84 4.31
CA PHE A 360 -14.23 -0.89 4.29
C PHE A 360 -13.79 0.52 4.69
N GLY A 361 -13.07 0.65 5.80
CA GLY A 361 -12.65 1.94 6.33
C GLY A 361 -11.49 2.59 5.58
N CYS A 362 -10.57 1.79 5.02
CA CYS A 362 -9.40 2.29 4.29
C CYS A 362 -9.77 3.15 3.06
N VAL A 363 -10.95 2.89 2.46
CA VAL A 363 -11.50 3.72 1.38
C VAL A 363 -11.64 5.18 1.81
N GLY A 364 -12.00 5.42 3.08
CA GLY A 364 -12.18 6.78 3.62
C GLY A 364 -10.94 7.64 3.52
N ILE A 365 -9.77 7.10 3.91
CA ILE A 365 -8.52 7.87 3.86
C ILE A 365 -8.02 8.08 2.44
N ILE A 366 -8.19 7.08 1.57
CA ILE A 366 -7.83 7.20 0.15
C ILE A 366 -8.63 8.32 -0.50
N LEU A 367 -9.95 8.30 -0.33
CA LEU A 367 -10.83 9.33 -0.89
C LEU A 367 -10.62 10.70 -0.22
N TYR A 368 -10.29 10.74 1.07
CA TYR A 368 -9.93 11.99 1.75
C TYR A 368 -8.69 12.63 1.11
N ILE A 369 -7.64 11.84 0.87
CA ILE A 369 -6.45 12.35 0.18
C ILE A 369 -6.79 12.83 -1.23
N MET A 370 -7.57 12.06 -2.00
CA MET A 370 -7.93 12.40 -3.37
C MET A 370 -8.81 13.64 -3.48
N GLN A 371 -9.86 13.74 -2.64
CA GLN A 371 -10.93 14.72 -2.80
C GLN A 371 -10.73 15.98 -1.95
N VAL A 372 -9.87 15.94 -0.94
CA VAL A 372 -9.63 17.06 -0.02
C VAL A 372 -8.21 17.59 -0.12
N VAL A 373 -7.22 16.70 -0.09
CA VAL A 373 -5.79 17.09 -0.04
C VAL A 373 -5.22 17.32 -1.43
N ALA A 374 -5.53 16.45 -2.38
CA ALA A 374 -4.93 16.45 -3.71
C ALA A 374 -5.61 17.38 -4.73
N VAL A 375 -6.52 18.23 -4.29
CA VAL A 375 -7.23 19.17 -5.18
C VAL A 375 -6.29 20.28 -5.69
N GLY A 376 -6.40 20.66 -6.97
CA GLY A 376 -5.67 21.79 -7.58
C GLY A 376 -4.71 21.38 -8.71
N LYS A 377 -3.84 22.32 -9.11
CA LYS A 377 -2.93 22.22 -10.27
C LYS A 377 -2.07 20.94 -10.26
N PHE A 378 -1.58 20.54 -9.10
CA PHE A 378 -0.66 19.41 -8.93
C PHE A 378 -1.34 18.17 -8.28
N SER A 379 -2.59 17.89 -8.64
CA SER A 379 -3.41 16.86 -7.96
C SER A 379 -2.73 15.49 -7.84
N THR A 380 -2.12 14.98 -8.90
CA THR A 380 -1.42 13.68 -8.90
C THR A 380 -0.22 13.68 -7.94
N ALA A 381 0.60 14.74 -7.98
CA ALA A 381 1.77 14.85 -7.10
C ALA A 381 1.37 15.06 -5.63
N HIS A 382 0.32 15.84 -5.38
CA HIS A 382 -0.22 16.02 -4.03
C HIS A 382 -0.86 14.74 -3.48
N TYR A 383 -1.49 13.91 -4.33
CA TYR A 383 -1.95 12.59 -3.95
C TYR A 383 -0.78 11.69 -3.53
N ALA A 384 0.31 11.72 -4.29
CA ALA A 384 1.53 10.96 -3.95
C ALA A 384 2.14 11.42 -2.62
N LEU A 385 2.22 12.74 -2.36
CA LEU A 385 2.68 13.28 -1.08
C LEU A 385 1.75 12.87 0.08
N GLY A 386 0.43 12.98 -0.11
CA GLY A 386 -0.55 12.54 0.89
C GLY A 386 -0.47 11.04 1.19
N SER A 387 -0.24 10.23 0.17
CA SER A 387 0.00 8.78 0.32
C SER A 387 1.31 8.51 1.06
N GLY A 388 2.36 9.30 0.84
CA GLY A 388 3.60 9.26 1.61
C GLY A 388 3.37 9.56 3.10
N VAL A 389 2.57 10.60 3.41
CA VAL A 389 2.17 10.92 4.79
C VAL A 389 1.36 9.77 5.42
N MET A 390 0.48 9.14 4.65
CA MET A 390 -0.29 7.98 5.10
C MET A 390 0.64 6.80 5.46
N GLN A 391 1.63 6.53 4.63
CA GLN A 391 2.64 5.49 4.90
C GLN A 391 3.51 5.84 6.10
N LEU A 392 3.87 7.12 6.26
CA LEU A 392 4.59 7.61 7.43
C LEU A 392 3.82 7.34 8.73
N GLY A 393 2.49 7.54 8.74
CA GLY A 393 1.63 7.23 9.88
C GLY A 393 1.71 5.77 10.30
N LEU A 394 1.71 4.83 9.34
CA LEU A 394 1.89 3.40 9.58
C LEU A 394 3.24 3.08 10.21
N ILE A 395 4.32 3.60 9.62
CA ILE A 395 5.69 3.31 10.04
C ILE A 395 5.97 3.84 11.44
N LEU A 396 5.62 5.09 11.71
CA LEU A 396 5.88 5.70 13.01
C LEU A 396 5.11 5.00 14.14
N SER A 397 3.87 4.61 13.89
CA SER A 397 3.06 3.90 14.89
C SER A 397 3.47 2.44 15.05
N GLY A 398 3.86 1.77 13.98
CA GLY A 398 4.28 0.37 14.01
C GLY A 398 5.66 0.14 14.62
N LYS A 399 6.58 1.10 14.48
CA LYS A 399 8.00 0.95 14.83
C LYS A 399 8.25 0.49 16.27
N TYR A 400 7.52 1.05 17.23
CA TYR A 400 7.69 0.76 18.65
C TYR A 400 6.61 -0.16 19.22
N SER A 401 5.72 -0.67 18.39
CA SER A 401 4.57 -1.46 18.83
C SER A 401 4.98 -2.82 19.42
N GLY A 402 6.04 -3.46 18.92
CA GLY A 402 6.58 -4.68 19.51
C GLY A 402 7.14 -4.46 20.90
N LYS A 403 7.87 -3.36 21.12
CA LYS A 403 8.39 -3.01 22.46
C LYS A 403 7.24 -2.76 23.45
N LEU A 404 6.20 -2.05 23.01
CA LEU A 404 5.02 -1.84 23.85
C LEU A 404 4.30 -3.16 24.14
N GLN A 405 4.12 -4.00 23.13
CA GLN A 405 3.48 -5.32 23.27
C GLN A 405 4.23 -6.21 24.27
N MET A 406 5.57 -6.26 24.20
CA MET A 406 6.38 -7.03 25.14
C MET A 406 6.27 -6.52 26.58
N ALA A 407 6.07 -5.21 26.76
CA ALA A 407 5.94 -4.59 28.06
C ALA A 407 4.57 -4.84 28.73
N ILE A 408 3.47 -4.88 27.97
CA ILE A 408 2.11 -4.92 28.53
C ILE A 408 1.32 -6.20 28.20
N GLY A 409 1.87 -7.09 27.35
CA GLY A 409 1.19 -8.30 26.87
C GLY A 409 0.25 -8.05 25.67
N TYR A 410 -0.20 -9.11 25.00
CA TYR A 410 -1.04 -9.02 23.80
C TYR A 410 -2.43 -8.45 24.10
N ASP A 411 -3.07 -8.90 25.19
CA ASP A 411 -4.42 -8.50 25.59
C ASP A 411 -4.53 -6.99 25.81
N LYS A 412 -3.64 -6.42 26.61
CA LYS A 412 -3.59 -4.97 26.88
C LYS A 412 -3.13 -4.17 25.66
N PHE A 413 -2.23 -4.75 24.86
CA PHE A 413 -1.79 -4.11 23.62
C PHE A 413 -2.95 -3.92 22.63
N PHE A 414 -3.79 -4.93 22.43
CA PHE A 414 -4.94 -4.80 21.53
C PHE A 414 -6.00 -3.83 22.07
N LEU A 415 -6.20 -3.73 23.38
CA LEU A 415 -7.02 -2.67 23.96
C LEU A 415 -6.40 -1.27 23.76
N TRP A 416 -5.08 -1.16 23.86
CA TRP A 416 -4.38 0.09 23.57
C TRP A 416 -4.57 0.53 22.12
N THR A 417 -4.51 -0.37 21.15
CA THR A 417 -4.74 -0.02 19.74
C THR A 417 -6.14 0.53 19.51
N LEU A 418 -7.15 0.03 20.22
CA LEU A 418 -8.51 0.59 20.19
C LEU A 418 -8.57 2.00 20.78
N ALA A 419 -7.86 2.25 21.89
CA ALA A 419 -7.78 3.59 22.47
C ALA A 419 -7.11 4.59 21.51
N CYS A 420 -6.12 4.14 20.73
CA CYS A 420 -5.47 4.94 19.69
C CYS A 420 -6.41 5.35 18.54
N ALA A 421 -7.58 4.75 18.40
CA ALA A 421 -8.59 5.15 17.42
C ALA A 421 -9.45 6.35 17.89
N ILE A 422 -9.44 6.70 19.19
CA ILE A 422 -10.26 7.79 19.72
C ILE A 422 -9.90 9.15 19.08
N PRO A 423 -8.63 9.56 18.95
CA PRO A 423 -8.28 10.83 18.31
C PRO A 423 -8.81 10.99 16.90
N ILE A 424 -8.70 9.95 16.05
CA ILE A 424 -9.20 10.03 14.68
C ILE A 424 -10.73 10.08 14.62
N LEU A 425 -11.40 9.39 15.54
CA LEU A 425 -12.86 9.49 15.65
C LEU A 425 -13.30 10.92 16.01
N LEU A 426 -12.63 11.55 16.95
CA LEU A 426 -12.89 12.95 17.32
C LEU A 426 -12.63 13.90 16.14
N MET A 427 -11.51 13.75 15.44
CA MET A 427 -11.21 14.55 14.26
C MET A 427 -12.21 14.33 13.10
N SER A 428 -12.77 13.13 13.01
CA SER A 428 -13.79 12.83 11.98
C SER A 428 -15.10 13.60 12.24
N PHE A 429 -15.46 13.85 13.49
CA PHE A 429 -16.58 14.75 13.83
C PHE A 429 -16.27 16.21 13.46
N MET A 430 -15.03 16.67 13.65
CA MET A 430 -14.61 18.01 13.23
C MET A 430 -14.64 18.14 11.70
N PHE A 431 -14.12 17.15 10.97
CA PHE A 431 -14.18 17.11 9.51
C PHE A 431 -15.63 17.19 9.01
N ARG A 432 -16.55 16.45 9.63
CA ARG A 432 -17.98 16.48 9.28
C ARG A 432 -18.59 17.87 9.45
N ARG A 433 -18.13 18.67 10.41
CA ARG A 433 -18.66 20.01 10.70
C ARG A 433 -18.06 21.10 9.80
N SER A 434 -16.80 21.00 9.45
CA SER A 434 -16.04 22.05 8.75
C SER A 434 -16.17 22.02 7.23
N THR A 435 -16.58 20.91 6.65
CA THR A 435 -16.71 20.76 5.19
C THR A 435 -18.13 21.10 4.76
N PRO A 436 -18.37 22.09 3.86
CA PRO A 436 -19.71 22.38 3.35
C PRO A 436 -20.37 21.17 2.71
N SER A 437 -21.65 21.00 2.86
CA SER A 437 -22.38 19.94 2.15
C SER A 437 -22.40 20.23 0.63
N ALA A 438 -22.59 19.20 -0.20
CA ALA A 438 -22.75 19.40 -1.63
C ALA A 438 -23.87 20.40 -1.98
N ALA A 439 -24.96 20.43 -1.17
CA ALA A 439 -26.04 21.38 -1.31
C ALA A 439 -25.61 22.81 -0.93
N GLU A 440 -24.81 22.97 0.14
CA GLU A 440 -24.27 24.27 0.55
C GLU A 440 -23.22 24.79 -0.45
N SER A 441 -22.41 23.88 -1.01
CA SER A 441 -21.45 24.24 -2.08
C SER A 441 -22.15 24.61 -3.38
N ALA A 442 -23.21 23.92 -3.76
CA ALA A 442 -24.03 24.26 -4.92
C ALA A 442 -24.80 25.58 -4.71
N ALA A 443 -25.31 25.83 -3.50
CA ALA A 443 -25.96 27.09 -3.16
C ALA A 443 -24.96 28.29 -3.16
N ALA A 444 -23.75 28.08 -2.65
CA ALA A 444 -22.70 29.09 -2.69
C ALA A 444 -22.21 29.38 -4.13
N ALA A 445 -22.14 28.34 -4.98
CA ALA A 445 -21.82 28.51 -6.41
C ALA A 445 -22.95 29.15 -7.23
N ALA A 446 -24.21 29.00 -6.79
CA ALA A 446 -25.36 29.66 -7.42
C ALA A 446 -25.56 31.12 -6.96
N ALA A 447 -24.95 31.50 -5.83
CA ALA A 447 -25.01 32.84 -5.26
C ALA A 447 -23.82 33.75 -5.65
N ALA A 448 -22.77 33.17 -6.26
CA ALA A 448 -21.57 33.84 -6.79
C ALA A 448 -21.70 34.07 -8.30
#